data_0278c84910e0cb85d6f671d40b65ba69
#
_entry.id   0278c84910e0cb85d6f671d40b65ba69
#
_cell.length_a   1.000
_cell.length_b   1.000
_cell.length_c   1.000
_cell.angle_alpha   90.00
_cell.angle_beta   90.00
_cell.angle_gamma   90.00
#
_symmetry.space_group_name_H-M   'P 1'
#
loop_
_entity.id
_entity.type
_entity.pdbx_description
1 polymer ?
#
loop_
_entity_poly.entity_id
_entity_poly.type
_entity_poly.pdbx_seq_one_letter_code
_entity_poly.pdbx_strand_id
1 'polypeptide(L)'
;MEMMLTGDAISGEDAAKFGFANRAYNEEILEDEVLKIAEKIAKIPSDLEQMNKRSVHRQMELMGMRAAIRQGTEIQALAFHTKSTRAHFKELAAGLTDALSSRDGKFGDYRTSKKED
;
A
#
# COMPACT_ATOMS: atom_id res chain seq x y z
N MET A 1 -3.11 -7.17 -9.35
CA MET A 1 -2.84 -8.63 -9.32
C MET A 1 -1.34 -8.89 -9.26
N GLU A 2 -0.53 -8.34 -10.20
CA GLU A 2 0.93 -8.54 -10.27
C GLU A 2 1.62 -8.28 -8.93
N MET A 3 1.48 -7.11 -8.32
CA MET A 3 2.05 -6.77 -7.00
C MET A 3 1.67 -7.74 -5.88
N MET A 4 0.46 -8.33 -5.95
CA MET A 4 0.02 -9.32 -4.95
C MET A 4 0.70 -10.68 -5.14
N LEU A 5 1.13 -11.00 -6.35
CA LEU A 5 1.75 -12.28 -6.70
C LEU A 5 3.28 -12.21 -6.62
N THR A 6 3.87 -11.11 -7.02
CA THR A 6 5.33 -10.90 -7.03
C THR A 6 5.86 -10.35 -5.72
N GLY A 7 5.08 -9.52 -5.03
CA GLY A 7 5.53 -8.76 -3.87
C GLY A 7 6.40 -7.56 -4.24
N ASP A 8 6.53 -7.23 -5.53
CA ASP A 8 7.35 -6.13 -6.00
C ASP A 8 6.83 -4.77 -5.51
N ALA A 9 7.76 -3.87 -5.21
CA ALA A 9 7.45 -2.49 -4.95
C ALA A 9 7.30 -1.72 -6.27
N ILE A 10 6.43 -0.72 -6.27
CA ILE A 10 6.31 0.25 -7.37
C ILE A 10 6.87 1.60 -6.95
N SER A 11 7.40 2.35 -7.90
CA SER A 11 7.86 3.72 -7.66
C SER A 11 6.66 4.64 -7.36
N GLY A 12 6.91 5.80 -6.71
CA GLY A 12 5.89 6.83 -6.54
C GLY A 12 5.34 7.35 -7.87
N GLU A 13 6.21 7.48 -8.88
CA GLU A 13 5.83 7.90 -10.23
C GLU A 13 4.90 6.90 -10.90
N ASP A 14 5.22 5.60 -10.83
CA ASP A 14 4.34 4.56 -11.38
C ASP A 14 3.03 4.46 -10.59
N ALA A 15 3.06 4.64 -9.28
CA ALA A 15 1.86 4.69 -8.46
C ALA A 15 0.93 5.84 -8.90
N ALA A 16 1.48 7.02 -9.22
CA ALA A 16 0.71 8.14 -9.74
C ALA A 16 0.19 7.86 -11.17
N LYS A 17 1.01 7.27 -12.02
CA LYS A 17 0.64 6.90 -13.40
C LYS A 17 -0.48 5.86 -13.45
N PHE A 18 -0.47 4.88 -12.53
CA PHE A 18 -1.51 3.87 -12.44
C PHE A 18 -2.76 4.32 -11.66
N GLY A 19 -2.77 5.53 -11.13
CA GLY A 19 -3.89 6.06 -10.33
C GLY A 19 -3.96 5.50 -8.91
N PHE A 20 -2.91 4.86 -8.42
CA PHE A 20 -2.80 4.38 -7.04
C PHE A 20 -2.48 5.54 -6.08
N ALA A 21 -1.69 6.49 -6.53
CA ALA A 21 -1.45 7.77 -5.87
C ALA A 21 -1.94 8.93 -6.76
N ASN A 22 -2.31 10.05 -6.18
CA ASN A 22 -2.74 11.22 -6.95
C ASN A 22 -1.57 11.88 -7.69
N ARG A 23 -0.39 11.93 -7.05
CA ARG A 23 0.84 12.56 -7.55
C ARG A 23 2.04 11.94 -6.86
N ALA A 24 3.20 12.10 -7.48
CA ALA A 24 4.49 11.82 -6.89
C ALA A 24 5.34 13.10 -6.92
N TYR A 25 6.09 13.33 -5.86
CA TYR A 25 6.97 14.48 -5.71
C TYR A 25 8.32 14.02 -5.16
N ASN A 26 9.36 14.76 -5.46
CA ASN A 26 10.65 14.60 -4.79
C ASN A 26 10.50 14.89 -3.30
N GLU A 27 11.28 14.19 -2.46
CA GLU A 27 11.21 14.29 -1.00
C GLU A 27 11.37 15.75 -0.51
N GLU A 28 12.25 16.51 -1.16
CA GLU A 28 12.57 17.90 -0.81
C GLU A 28 11.39 18.87 -0.93
N ILE A 29 10.43 18.58 -1.82
CA ILE A 29 9.26 19.45 -2.07
C ILE A 29 7.93 18.81 -1.66
N LEU A 30 7.95 17.56 -1.20
CA LEU A 30 6.74 16.79 -0.91
C LEU A 30 5.85 17.49 0.12
N GLU A 31 6.42 17.95 1.22
CA GLU A 31 5.67 18.61 2.30
C GLU A 31 5.00 19.89 1.81
N ASP A 32 5.74 20.75 1.12
CA ASP A 32 5.22 22.00 0.58
C ASP A 32 4.07 21.77 -0.41
N GLU A 33 4.20 20.80 -1.30
CA GLU A 33 3.17 20.49 -2.29
C GLU A 33 1.92 19.87 -1.64
N VAL A 34 2.09 19.04 -0.62
CA VAL A 34 0.97 18.50 0.16
C VAL A 34 0.25 19.61 0.92
N LEU A 35 0.98 20.52 1.56
CA LEU A 35 0.41 21.67 2.27
C LEU A 35 -0.38 22.59 1.34
N LYS A 36 0.11 22.89 0.15
CA LYS A 36 -0.63 23.67 -0.86
C LYS A 36 -1.99 23.03 -1.20
N ILE A 37 -2.02 21.71 -1.32
CA ILE A 37 -3.27 20.99 -1.60
C ILE A 37 -4.20 21.04 -0.38
N ALA A 38 -3.66 20.83 0.83
CA ALA A 38 -4.42 20.88 2.07
C ALA A 38 -5.04 22.28 2.30
N GLU A 39 -4.28 23.35 2.08
CA GLU A 39 -4.76 24.72 2.14
C GLU A 39 -5.87 25.01 1.12
N LYS A 40 -5.77 24.43 -0.08
CA LYS A 40 -6.82 24.53 -1.08
C LYS A 40 -8.10 23.84 -0.63
N ILE A 41 -7.98 22.66 -0.02
CA ILE A 41 -9.12 21.92 0.53
C ILE A 41 -9.74 22.68 1.71
N ALA A 42 -8.93 23.27 2.59
CA ALA A 42 -9.37 24.02 3.75
C ALA A 42 -10.23 25.26 3.41
N LYS A 43 -10.22 25.72 2.16
CA LYS A 43 -11.09 26.79 1.67
C LYS A 43 -12.53 26.34 1.39
N ILE A 44 -12.76 25.03 1.36
CA ILE A 44 -14.10 24.47 1.13
C ILE A 44 -14.87 24.52 2.45
N PRO A 45 -16.12 25.02 2.50
CA PRO A 45 -16.95 24.93 3.69
C PRO A 45 -17.06 23.50 4.19
N SER A 46 -16.92 23.31 5.51
CA SER A 46 -16.80 21.98 6.12
C SER A 46 -18.03 21.07 5.91
N ASP A 47 -19.22 21.65 5.81
CA ASP A 47 -20.45 20.94 5.51
C ASP A 47 -20.45 20.38 4.08
N LEU A 48 -19.97 21.14 3.10
CA LEU A 48 -19.83 20.70 1.71
C LEU A 48 -18.72 19.66 1.57
N GLU A 49 -17.60 19.85 2.27
CA GLU A 49 -16.50 18.87 2.28
C GLU A 49 -16.98 17.52 2.81
N GLN A 50 -17.74 17.52 3.91
CA GLN A 50 -18.32 16.30 4.47
C GLN A 50 -19.29 15.61 3.50
N MET A 51 -20.13 16.37 2.80
CA MET A 51 -21.06 15.84 1.80
C MET A 51 -20.32 15.20 0.63
N ASN A 52 -19.28 15.85 0.13
CA ASN A 52 -18.44 15.34 -0.95
C ASN A 52 -17.76 14.01 -0.52
N LYS A 53 -17.16 13.97 0.67
CA LYS A 53 -16.58 12.74 1.21
C LYS A 53 -17.59 11.61 1.34
N ARG A 54 -18.78 11.89 1.87
CA ARG A 54 -19.86 10.90 1.99
C ARG A 54 -20.31 10.37 0.64
N SER A 55 -20.38 11.24 -0.38
CA SER A 55 -20.75 10.82 -1.74
C SER A 55 -19.74 9.83 -2.31
N VAL A 56 -18.44 10.15 -2.22
CA VAL A 56 -17.36 9.25 -2.68
C VAL A 56 -17.37 7.94 -1.89
N HIS A 57 -17.46 7.99 -0.56
CA HIS A 57 -17.49 6.78 0.26
C HIS A 57 -18.67 5.87 -0.07
N ARG A 58 -19.85 6.43 -0.34
CA ARG A 58 -21.02 5.62 -0.78
C ARG A 58 -20.78 4.95 -2.12
N GLN A 59 -20.14 5.63 -3.06
CA GLN A 59 -19.76 5.02 -4.34
C GLN A 59 -18.77 3.86 -4.14
N MET A 60 -17.76 4.03 -3.29
CA MET A 60 -16.80 2.98 -2.95
C MET A 60 -17.49 1.77 -2.26
N GLU A 61 -18.49 2.04 -1.41
CA GLU A 61 -19.31 0.98 -0.80
C GLU A 61 -20.09 0.17 -1.84
N LEU A 62 -20.71 0.85 -2.81
CA LEU A 62 -21.42 0.19 -3.91
C LEU A 62 -20.48 -0.63 -4.81
N MET A 63 -19.22 -0.22 -4.93
CA MET A 63 -18.16 -0.97 -5.61
C MET A 63 -17.66 -2.18 -4.79
N GLY A 64 -18.18 -2.39 -3.58
CA GLY A 64 -17.84 -3.54 -2.75
C GLY A 64 -16.57 -3.38 -1.90
N MET A 65 -16.10 -2.17 -1.64
CA MET A 65 -14.85 -1.91 -0.92
C MET A 65 -14.81 -2.59 0.45
N ARG A 66 -15.87 -2.47 1.27
CA ARG A 66 -15.92 -3.13 2.59
C ARG A 66 -15.94 -4.66 2.49
N ALA A 67 -16.66 -5.19 1.50
CA ALA A 67 -16.68 -6.62 1.25
C ALA A 67 -15.29 -7.13 0.87
N ALA A 68 -14.58 -6.39 0.00
CA ALA A 68 -13.22 -6.74 -0.42
C ALA A 68 -12.22 -6.72 0.76
N ILE A 69 -12.27 -5.69 1.62
CA ILE A 69 -11.42 -5.61 2.81
C ILE A 69 -11.69 -6.78 3.77
N ARG A 70 -12.96 -7.08 4.04
CA ARG A 70 -13.35 -8.20 4.91
C ARG A 70 -12.89 -9.54 4.33
N GLN A 71 -13.12 -9.76 3.05
CA GLN A 71 -12.66 -10.97 2.36
C GLN A 71 -11.13 -11.10 2.41
N GLY A 72 -10.38 -10.01 2.21
CA GLY A 72 -8.92 -10.01 2.34
C GLY A 72 -8.46 -10.47 3.72
N THR A 73 -9.12 -9.99 4.78
CA THR A 73 -8.83 -10.41 6.16
C THR A 73 -9.13 -11.89 6.39
N GLU A 74 -10.24 -12.38 5.87
CA GLU A 74 -10.63 -13.81 5.98
C GLU A 74 -9.64 -14.72 5.25
N ILE A 75 -9.24 -14.37 4.02
CA ILE A 75 -8.25 -15.11 3.24
C ILE A 75 -6.89 -15.11 3.95
N GLN A 76 -6.48 -13.97 4.51
CA GLN A 76 -5.25 -13.88 5.28
C GLN A 76 -5.28 -14.77 6.52
N ALA A 77 -6.39 -14.79 7.25
CA ALA A 77 -6.55 -15.69 8.39
C ALA A 77 -6.43 -17.18 7.99
N LEU A 78 -7.00 -17.56 6.85
CA LEU A 78 -6.84 -18.92 6.31
C LEU A 78 -5.38 -19.21 5.91
N ALA A 79 -4.67 -18.24 5.34
CA ALA A 79 -3.26 -18.39 4.95
C ALA A 79 -2.36 -18.74 6.15
N PHE A 80 -2.66 -18.28 7.37
CA PHE A 80 -1.92 -18.65 8.59
C PHE A 80 -1.96 -20.15 8.90
N HIS A 81 -2.95 -20.87 8.40
CA HIS A 81 -3.08 -22.30 8.59
C HIS A 81 -2.34 -23.14 7.53
N THR A 82 -1.76 -22.51 6.51
CA THR A 82 -1.00 -23.23 5.49
C THR A 82 0.36 -23.74 6.03
N LYS A 83 0.85 -24.81 5.43
CA LYS A 83 2.17 -25.37 5.79
C LYS A 83 3.30 -24.38 5.54
N SER A 84 3.24 -23.63 4.44
CA SER A 84 4.26 -22.65 4.04
C SER A 84 4.36 -21.50 5.05
N THR A 85 3.21 -20.94 5.46
CA THR A 85 3.20 -19.86 6.45
C THR A 85 3.69 -20.33 7.82
N ARG A 86 3.32 -21.53 8.25
CA ARG A 86 3.81 -22.11 9.51
C ARG A 86 5.32 -22.37 9.48
N ALA A 87 5.87 -22.81 8.35
CA ALA A 87 7.32 -22.96 8.18
C ALA A 87 8.02 -21.61 8.29
N HIS A 88 7.51 -20.60 7.59
CA HIS A 88 8.07 -19.23 7.65
C HIS A 88 8.04 -18.64 9.07
N PHE A 89 6.98 -18.86 9.85
CA PHE A 89 6.94 -18.41 11.25
C PHE A 89 7.99 -19.09 12.12
N LYS A 90 8.33 -20.36 11.86
CA LYS A 90 9.44 -21.04 12.56
C LYS A 90 10.79 -20.41 12.20
N GLU A 91 10.99 -20.05 10.95
CA GLU A 91 12.19 -19.34 10.48
C GLU A 91 12.30 -17.96 11.14
N LEU A 92 11.20 -17.20 11.19
CA LEU A 92 11.15 -15.90 11.85
C LEU A 92 11.47 -15.99 13.35
N ALA A 93 10.98 -17.02 14.03
CA ALA A 93 11.26 -17.24 15.44
C ALA A 93 12.74 -17.65 15.70
N ALA A 94 13.39 -18.25 14.72
CA ALA A 94 14.81 -18.62 14.80
C ALA A 94 15.74 -17.42 14.51
N GLY A 95 15.34 -16.49 13.63
CA GLY A 95 16.10 -15.29 13.33
C GLY A 95 15.39 -14.42 12.28
N LEU A 96 14.98 -13.21 12.71
CA LEU A 96 14.19 -12.30 11.88
C LEU A 96 14.93 -11.90 10.59
N THR A 97 16.18 -11.47 10.70
CA THR A 97 16.97 -10.97 9.57
C THR A 97 17.21 -12.04 8.52
N ASP A 98 17.58 -13.25 8.97
CA ASP A 98 17.88 -14.37 8.07
C ASP A 98 16.61 -14.87 7.37
N ALA A 99 15.48 -14.94 8.09
CA ALA A 99 14.20 -15.34 7.53
C ALA A 99 13.70 -14.34 6.46
N LEU A 100 13.84 -13.03 6.72
CA LEU A 100 13.48 -12.01 5.76
C LEU A 100 14.41 -12.03 4.52
N SER A 101 15.72 -12.16 4.72
CA SER A 101 16.69 -12.24 3.63
C SER A 101 16.46 -13.49 2.77
N SER A 102 16.16 -14.64 3.37
CA SER A 102 15.83 -15.88 2.66
C SER A 102 14.55 -15.75 1.84
N ARG A 103 13.53 -15.06 2.37
CA ARG A 103 12.29 -14.79 1.65
C ARG A 103 12.53 -13.85 0.47
N ASP A 104 13.12 -12.68 0.74
CA ASP A 104 13.24 -11.58 -0.22
C ASP A 104 14.28 -11.91 -1.31
N GLY A 105 15.34 -12.67 -0.99
CA GLY A 105 16.37 -13.07 -1.94
C GLY A 105 15.87 -13.89 -3.14
N LYS A 106 14.67 -14.50 -3.04
CA LYS A 106 14.03 -15.22 -4.16
C LYS A 106 13.41 -14.30 -5.19
N PHE A 107 13.09 -13.05 -4.78
CA PHE A 107 12.38 -12.08 -5.61
C PHE A 107 13.25 -10.87 -6.03
N GLY A 108 14.52 -10.87 -5.61
CA GLY A 108 15.39 -9.70 -5.73
C GLY A 108 15.15 -8.70 -4.59
N ASP A 109 16.23 -8.18 -4.03
CA ASP A 109 16.12 -7.19 -2.96
C ASP A 109 15.97 -5.78 -3.57
N TYR A 110 14.72 -5.31 -3.68
CA TYR A 110 14.39 -3.96 -4.17
C TYR A 110 15.02 -2.82 -3.35
N ARG A 111 15.54 -3.11 -2.15
CA ARG A 111 16.25 -2.13 -1.31
C ARG A 111 17.66 -1.85 -1.82
N THR A 112 18.23 -2.74 -2.60
CA THR A 112 19.58 -2.61 -3.16
C THR A 112 19.59 -1.95 -4.52
N SER A 113 18.47 -1.92 -5.26
CA SER A 113 18.37 -1.37 -6.61
C SER A 113 18.36 0.18 -6.68
N LYS A 114 18.40 0.89 -5.55
CA LYS A 114 18.40 2.35 -5.48
C LYS A 114 19.78 2.98 -5.26
N LYS A 115 20.89 2.27 -5.51
CA LYS A 115 22.25 2.82 -5.32
C LYS A 115 23.05 3.03 -6.60
N GLU A 116 22.40 2.96 -7.76
CA GLU A 116 23.04 3.28 -9.04
C GLU A 116 22.12 4.23 -9.80
N ASP A 117 22.18 5.54 -9.44
CA ASP A 117 22.05 6.68 -10.38
C ASP A 117 22.44 7.97 -9.64
#